data_53ede1326bed64150e999117a1dd7611
#
_entry.id   53ede1326bed64150e999117a1dd7611
#
_cell.length_a   1.000
_cell.length_b   1.000
_cell.length_c   1.000
_cell.angle_alpha   90.00
_cell.angle_beta   90.00
_cell.angle_gamma   90.00
#
_symmetry.space_group_name_H-M   'P 1'
#
loop_
_entity.id
_entity.type
_entity.pdbx_description
1 polymer ?
#
loop_
_entity_poly.entity_id
_entity_poly.type
_entity_poly.pdbx_seq_one_letter_code
_entity_poly.pdbx_strand_id
1 'polypeptide(L)'
;KHPTELRRLRERIEKNLSGLIGPQLSHAIINSHLQLDPNAKTALADSIKYVEQRLENSQTLLDGLSSELKNLHRYHRNILIDLPLRVCVISHNQQINIWNMAMEKMSLVKSTHVVGKHIDQLPDPWRQVLIIFLKSADNHQYHLEVQTAEESRWFNLHKASIIEPNVQTGLIQENMPGTVILFEDLTDLENLESELAHSDRLASIGRLAAGVAHEIGNPITGIASLAQNLKYEEDPE
;
A
#
# COMPACT_ATOMS: atom_id res chain seq x y z
N LYS A 1 -22.84 6.87 57.03
CA LYS A 1 -22.04 7.95 56.44
C LYS A 1 -21.02 7.33 55.46
N HIS A 2 -20.90 7.92 54.26
CA HIS A 2 -20.09 7.34 53.18
C HIS A 2 -18.58 7.36 53.55
N PRO A 3 -17.82 6.29 53.30
CA PRO A 3 -16.38 6.22 53.66
C PRO A 3 -15.53 7.37 53.12
N THR A 4 -15.90 7.92 51.99
CA THR A 4 -15.23 9.07 51.35
C THR A 4 -15.44 10.39 52.11
N GLU A 5 -16.58 10.55 52.82
CA GLU A 5 -16.85 11.73 53.65
C GLU A 5 -16.05 11.71 54.94
N LEU A 6 -15.88 10.52 55.53
CA LEU A 6 -15.07 10.33 56.73
C LEU A 6 -13.58 10.61 56.46
N ARG A 7 -13.09 10.22 55.29
CA ARG A 7 -11.70 10.51 54.87
C ARG A 7 -11.47 12.01 54.66
N ARG A 8 -12.38 12.68 53.97
CA ARG A 8 -12.32 14.13 53.74
C ARG A 8 -12.41 14.90 55.06
N LEU A 9 -13.23 14.43 55.96
CA LEU A 9 -13.35 15.01 57.28
C LEU A 9 -12.05 14.85 58.07
N ARG A 10 -11.45 13.65 58.07
CA ARG A 10 -10.16 13.36 58.71
C ARG A 10 -9.04 14.23 58.13
N GLU A 11 -8.89 14.31 56.82
CA GLU A 11 -7.88 15.14 56.15
C GLU A 11 -8.07 16.62 56.49
N ARG A 12 -9.30 17.09 56.62
CA ARG A 12 -9.61 18.48 56.97
C ARG A 12 -9.31 18.78 58.42
N ILE A 13 -9.59 17.85 59.33
CA ILE A 13 -9.23 17.95 60.74
C ILE A 13 -7.72 17.92 60.93
N GLU A 14 -7.02 17.02 60.22
CA GLU A 14 -5.55 16.91 60.28
C GLU A 14 -4.87 18.18 59.79
N LYS A 15 -5.34 18.76 58.69
CA LYS A 15 -4.83 20.02 58.15
C LYS A 15 -5.02 21.20 59.11
N ASN A 16 -6.20 21.28 59.78
CA ASN A 16 -6.51 22.32 60.75
C ASN A 16 -5.70 22.17 62.03
N LEU A 17 -5.55 20.94 62.52
CA LEU A 17 -4.73 20.65 63.71
C LEU A 17 -3.23 20.82 63.45
N SER A 18 -2.75 20.46 62.27
CA SER A 18 -1.36 20.67 61.87
C SER A 18 -0.93 22.14 61.89
N GLY A 19 -1.88 23.05 61.59
CA GLY A 19 -1.63 24.48 61.65
C GLY A 19 -1.52 25.02 63.11
N LEU A 20 -2.11 24.31 64.10
CA LEU A 20 -2.16 24.75 65.49
C LEU A 20 -1.10 24.11 66.37
N ILE A 21 -0.82 22.82 66.22
CA ILE A 21 0.01 22.03 67.15
C ILE A 21 1.16 21.29 66.45
N GLY A 22 1.32 21.52 65.15
CA GLY A 22 2.35 20.87 64.33
C GLY A 22 1.92 19.51 63.75
N PRO A 23 2.55 19.06 62.67
CA PRO A 23 2.11 17.87 61.90
C PRO A 23 2.28 16.55 62.66
N GLN A 24 3.29 16.42 63.51
CA GLN A 24 3.51 15.16 64.25
C GLN A 24 2.52 14.94 65.40
N LEU A 25 2.18 15.97 66.16
CA LEU A 25 1.22 15.90 67.23
C LEU A 25 -0.21 15.76 66.69
N SER A 26 -0.56 16.44 65.59
CA SER A 26 -1.86 16.30 64.96
C SER A 26 -2.11 14.88 64.47
N HIS A 27 -1.09 14.26 63.84
CA HIS A 27 -1.17 12.88 63.39
C HIS A 27 -1.32 11.86 64.51
N ALA A 28 -0.58 12.07 65.64
CA ALA A 28 -0.71 11.23 66.84
C ALA A 28 -2.11 11.34 67.49
N ILE A 29 -2.66 12.55 67.60
CA ILE A 29 -4.00 12.79 68.21
C ILE A 29 -5.09 12.21 67.32
N ILE A 30 -4.98 12.38 66.02
CA ILE A 30 -5.98 11.84 65.08
C ILE A 30 -5.96 10.30 65.08
N ASN A 31 -4.76 9.70 65.11
CA ASN A 31 -4.65 8.23 65.18
C ASN A 31 -5.13 7.64 66.50
N SER A 32 -5.00 8.38 67.65
CA SER A 32 -5.47 7.89 68.95
C SER A 32 -6.97 8.08 69.15
N HIS A 33 -7.57 9.14 68.62
CA HIS A 33 -8.96 9.50 68.90
C HIS A 33 -9.95 9.31 67.74
N LEU A 34 -9.46 9.29 66.49
CA LEU A 34 -10.25 9.00 65.32
C LEU A 34 -9.88 7.61 64.74
N GLN A 35 -10.01 6.58 65.52
CA GLN A 35 -9.89 5.22 65.02
C GLN A 35 -11.10 4.95 64.13
N LEU A 36 -10.83 4.70 62.85
CA LEU A 36 -11.83 4.14 61.95
C LEU A 36 -12.25 2.78 62.50
N ASP A 37 -13.56 2.57 62.65
CA ASP A 37 -14.15 1.28 62.97
C ASP A 37 -13.45 0.18 62.12
N PRO A 38 -13.05 -0.96 62.72
CA PRO A 38 -12.44 -2.08 62.00
C PRO A 38 -13.21 -2.45 60.72
N ASN A 39 -14.54 -2.43 60.75
CA ASN A 39 -15.38 -2.68 59.57
C ASN A 39 -15.25 -1.62 58.49
N ALA A 40 -15.04 -0.35 58.86
CA ALA A 40 -14.81 0.73 57.89
C ALA A 40 -13.42 0.65 57.23
N LYS A 41 -12.39 0.18 57.97
CA LYS A 41 -11.04 -0.07 57.40
C LYS A 41 -11.07 -1.22 56.41
N THR A 42 -11.78 -2.32 56.74
CA THR A 42 -11.90 -3.47 55.83
C THR A 42 -12.66 -3.09 54.56
N ALA A 43 -13.79 -2.40 54.69
CA ALA A 43 -14.58 -1.93 53.55
C ALA A 43 -13.80 -0.96 52.65
N LEU A 44 -12.94 -0.11 53.21
CA LEU A 44 -12.07 0.78 52.45
C LEU A 44 -10.96 0.00 51.72
N ALA A 45 -10.33 -0.99 52.40
CA ALA A 45 -9.32 -1.85 51.82
C ALA A 45 -9.90 -2.67 50.65
N ASP A 46 -11.11 -3.25 50.85
CA ASP A 46 -11.79 -3.98 49.77
C ASP A 46 -12.18 -3.09 48.59
N SER A 47 -12.58 -1.85 48.85
CA SER A 47 -12.90 -0.88 47.81
C SER A 47 -11.63 -0.48 47.00
N ILE A 48 -10.51 -0.28 47.71
CA ILE A 48 -9.23 0.02 47.06
C ILE A 48 -8.80 -1.15 46.20
N LYS A 49 -8.82 -2.38 46.75
CA LYS A 49 -8.47 -3.60 46.02
C LYS A 49 -9.35 -3.80 44.80
N TYR A 50 -10.64 -3.54 44.89
CA TYR A 50 -11.56 -3.61 43.76
C TYR A 50 -11.22 -2.60 42.68
N VAL A 51 -10.88 -1.36 43.02
CA VAL A 51 -10.47 -0.32 42.06
C VAL A 51 -9.15 -0.65 41.43
N GLU A 52 -8.18 -1.14 42.19
CA GLU A 52 -6.88 -1.60 41.69
C GLU A 52 -7.06 -2.74 40.68
N GLN A 53 -7.83 -3.77 41.03
CA GLN A 53 -8.12 -4.88 40.11
C GLN A 53 -8.82 -4.42 38.84
N ARG A 54 -9.72 -3.46 38.94
CA ARG A 54 -10.40 -2.91 37.75
C ARG A 54 -9.48 -2.07 36.88
N LEU A 55 -8.55 -1.35 37.47
CA LEU A 55 -7.49 -0.61 36.75
C LEU A 55 -6.53 -1.57 36.04
N GLU A 56 -6.05 -2.61 36.71
CA GLU A 56 -5.19 -3.63 36.12
C GLU A 56 -5.89 -4.34 34.95
N ASN A 57 -7.14 -4.76 35.11
CA ASN A 57 -7.91 -5.38 34.04
C ASN A 57 -8.13 -4.42 32.85
N SER A 58 -8.36 -3.14 33.11
CA SER A 58 -8.52 -2.12 32.08
C SER A 58 -7.19 -1.88 31.33
N GLN A 59 -6.09 -1.87 32.05
CA GLN A 59 -4.75 -1.66 31.50
C GLN A 59 -4.32 -2.84 30.62
N THR A 60 -4.55 -4.08 31.08
CA THR A 60 -4.29 -5.29 30.29
C THR A 60 -5.15 -5.35 29.02
N LEU A 61 -6.40 -4.92 29.09
CA LEU A 61 -7.28 -4.84 27.92
C LEU A 61 -6.80 -3.80 26.91
N LEU A 62 -6.37 -2.61 27.38
CA LEU A 62 -5.81 -1.55 26.53
C LEU A 62 -4.50 -1.99 25.86
N ASP A 63 -3.62 -2.68 26.60
CA ASP A 63 -2.38 -3.23 26.08
C ASP A 63 -2.65 -4.31 25.03
N GLY A 64 -3.64 -5.18 25.27
CA GLY A 64 -4.10 -6.17 24.30
C GLY A 64 -4.61 -5.53 23.02
N LEU A 65 -5.52 -4.57 23.11
CA LEU A 65 -6.04 -3.82 21.96
C LEU A 65 -4.95 -3.07 21.18
N SER A 66 -4.02 -2.44 21.91
CA SER A 66 -2.88 -1.75 21.29
C SER A 66 -1.98 -2.71 20.53
N SER A 67 -1.73 -3.90 21.07
CA SER A 67 -0.95 -4.95 20.42
C SER A 67 -1.66 -5.50 19.17
N GLU A 68 -2.97 -5.74 19.27
CA GLU A 68 -3.78 -6.21 18.16
C GLU A 68 -3.82 -5.17 17.01
N LEU A 69 -4.01 -3.90 17.34
CA LEU A 69 -3.98 -2.80 16.39
C LEU A 69 -2.62 -2.70 15.68
N LYS A 70 -1.51 -2.81 16.42
CA LYS A 70 -0.16 -2.82 15.86
C LYS A 70 0.06 -4.02 14.93
N ASN A 71 -0.44 -5.19 15.30
CA ASN A 71 -0.33 -6.39 14.47
C ASN A 71 -1.16 -6.26 13.19
N LEU A 72 -2.38 -5.72 13.28
CA LEU A 72 -3.24 -5.46 12.13
C LEU A 72 -2.62 -4.43 11.17
N HIS A 73 -2.09 -3.33 11.72
CA HIS A 73 -1.36 -2.34 10.93
C HIS A 73 -0.14 -2.94 10.22
N ARG A 74 0.64 -3.75 10.91
CA ARG A 74 1.80 -4.44 10.31
C ARG A 74 1.39 -5.42 9.24
N TYR A 75 0.31 -6.17 9.47
CA TYR A 75 -0.24 -7.11 8.49
C TYR A 75 -0.70 -6.41 7.21
N HIS A 76 -1.50 -5.33 7.32
CA HIS A 76 -1.94 -4.56 6.16
C HIS A 76 -0.77 -3.92 5.41
N ARG A 77 0.22 -3.39 6.14
CA ARG A 77 1.42 -2.82 5.53
C ARG A 77 2.23 -3.86 4.77
N ASN A 78 2.42 -5.05 5.35
CA ASN A 78 3.15 -6.12 4.69
C ASN A 78 2.43 -6.60 3.43
N ILE A 79 1.10 -6.75 3.47
CA ILE A 79 0.32 -7.06 2.27
C ILE A 79 0.60 -6.02 1.18
N LEU A 80 0.50 -4.73 1.47
CA LEU A 80 0.72 -3.68 0.47
C LEU A 80 2.15 -3.66 -0.08
N ILE A 81 3.15 -3.97 0.77
CA ILE A 81 4.57 -3.99 0.36
C ILE A 81 4.87 -5.22 -0.51
N ASP A 82 4.35 -6.39 -0.14
CA ASP A 82 4.68 -7.66 -0.78
C ASP A 82 3.74 -8.03 -1.95
N LEU A 83 2.68 -7.24 -2.18
CA LEU A 83 1.83 -7.41 -3.35
C LEU A 83 2.67 -7.33 -4.62
N PRO A 84 2.52 -8.28 -5.56
CA PRO A 84 3.20 -8.24 -6.85
C PRO A 84 2.68 -7.12 -7.77
N LEU A 85 1.60 -6.48 -7.36
CA LEU A 85 1.01 -5.33 -8.04
C LEU A 85 1.82 -4.07 -7.72
N ARG A 86 2.10 -3.25 -8.72
CA ARG A 86 2.83 -1.99 -8.59
C ARG A 86 1.87 -0.91 -8.14
N VAL A 87 1.98 -0.51 -6.85
CA VAL A 87 1.06 0.42 -6.21
C VAL A 87 1.81 1.62 -5.67
N CYS A 88 1.31 2.81 -5.99
CA CYS A 88 1.67 4.03 -5.28
C CYS A 88 0.43 4.72 -4.72
N VAL A 89 0.59 5.39 -3.58
CA VAL A 89 -0.46 6.21 -2.97
C VAL A 89 0.06 7.63 -2.83
N ILE A 90 -0.76 8.56 -3.29
CA ILE A 90 -0.45 9.99 -3.31
C ILE A 90 -1.53 10.69 -2.51
N SER A 91 -1.12 11.52 -1.54
CA SER A 91 -2.04 12.32 -0.73
C SER A 91 -2.58 13.52 -1.52
N HIS A 92 -3.58 14.20 -0.95
CA HIS A 92 -4.18 15.40 -1.54
C HIS A 92 -3.17 16.52 -1.83
N ASN A 93 -2.10 16.63 -1.03
CA ASN A 93 -1.02 17.61 -1.21
C ASN A 93 0.08 17.13 -2.18
N GLN A 94 -0.19 16.09 -2.97
CA GLN A 94 0.71 15.51 -3.95
C GLN A 94 2.00 14.90 -3.36
N GLN A 95 1.97 14.52 -2.08
CA GLN A 95 3.06 13.76 -1.45
C GLN A 95 2.83 12.27 -1.64
N ILE A 96 3.92 11.55 -1.85
CA ILE A 96 3.90 10.09 -2.00
C ILE A 96 3.88 9.46 -0.62
N ASN A 97 2.79 8.79 -0.27
CA ASN A 97 2.62 8.10 1.01
C ASN A 97 3.05 6.63 0.96
N ILE A 98 2.82 5.97 -0.18
CA ILE A 98 3.20 4.58 -0.39
C ILE A 98 3.87 4.43 -1.76
N TRP A 99 4.96 3.68 -1.76
CA TRP A 99 5.70 3.23 -2.93
C TRP A 99 6.15 1.81 -2.63
N ASN A 100 5.42 0.80 -3.14
CA ASN A 100 5.65 -0.57 -2.74
C ASN A 100 6.88 -1.20 -3.43
N MET A 101 7.27 -2.39 -3.00
CA MET A 101 8.46 -3.07 -3.51
C MET A 101 8.36 -3.37 -5.02
N ALA A 102 7.18 -3.69 -5.53
CA ALA A 102 6.98 -3.92 -6.96
C ALA A 102 7.19 -2.63 -7.77
N MET A 103 6.78 -1.48 -7.20
CA MET A 103 7.04 -0.15 -7.78
C MET A 103 8.53 0.20 -7.75
N GLU A 104 9.25 -0.12 -6.66
CA GLU A 104 10.71 0.05 -6.59
C GLU A 104 11.46 -0.74 -7.67
N LYS A 105 11.09 -2.02 -7.83
CA LYS A 105 11.73 -2.90 -8.81
C LYS A 105 11.50 -2.43 -10.24
N MET A 106 10.29 -1.97 -10.53
CA MET A 106 9.92 -1.49 -11.86
C MET A 106 10.59 -0.16 -12.21
N SER A 107 10.54 0.77 -11.27
CA SER A 107 11.00 2.15 -11.50
C SER A 107 12.49 2.36 -11.25
N LEU A 108 13.16 1.40 -10.60
CA LEU A 108 14.52 1.50 -10.07
C LEU A 108 14.70 2.63 -9.02
N VAL A 109 13.58 3.12 -8.47
CA VAL A 109 13.55 4.20 -7.48
C VAL A 109 13.15 3.62 -6.12
N LYS A 110 14.02 3.74 -5.12
CA LYS A 110 13.77 3.22 -3.76
C LYS A 110 12.68 4.03 -3.05
N SER A 111 11.80 3.37 -2.33
CA SER A 111 10.75 4.00 -1.52
C SER A 111 11.32 4.98 -0.50
N THR A 112 12.48 4.68 0.08
CA THR A 112 13.18 5.57 1.03
C THR A 112 13.54 6.95 0.45
N HIS A 113 13.64 7.05 -0.87
CA HIS A 113 13.97 8.30 -1.55
C HIS A 113 12.75 9.12 -1.96
N VAL A 114 11.57 8.51 -2.04
CA VAL A 114 10.37 9.15 -2.60
C VAL A 114 9.23 9.27 -1.60
N VAL A 115 9.09 8.36 -0.64
CA VAL A 115 8.04 8.43 0.38
C VAL A 115 8.21 9.69 1.24
N GLY A 116 7.12 10.44 1.42
CA GLY A 116 7.09 11.74 2.10
C GLY A 116 7.52 12.92 1.22
N LYS A 117 7.93 12.70 -0.03
CA LYS A 117 8.31 13.76 -0.96
C LYS A 117 7.17 14.09 -1.92
N HIS A 118 7.21 15.31 -2.46
CA HIS A 118 6.28 15.76 -3.48
C HIS A 118 6.57 15.05 -4.82
N ILE A 119 5.52 14.79 -5.59
CA ILE A 119 5.58 14.09 -6.88
C ILE A 119 6.55 14.74 -7.87
N ASP A 120 6.72 16.05 -7.82
CA ASP A 120 7.65 16.80 -8.70
C ASP A 120 9.12 16.42 -8.48
N GLN A 121 9.45 15.77 -7.35
CA GLN A 121 10.80 15.32 -7.03
C GLN A 121 11.11 13.92 -7.54
N LEU A 122 10.13 13.26 -8.19
CA LEU A 122 10.37 11.99 -8.86
C LEU A 122 11.24 12.16 -10.09
N PRO A 123 12.09 11.16 -10.39
CA PRO A 123 12.80 11.13 -11.67
C PRO A 123 11.84 10.85 -12.83
N ASP A 124 12.15 11.37 -14.01
CA ASP A 124 11.48 11.01 -15.24
C ASP A 124 11.84 9.54 -15.62
N PRO A 125 10.95 8.80 -16.26
CA PRO A 125 9.65 9.23 -16.82
C PRO A 125 8.49 9.21 -15.80
N TRP A 126 8.66 8.65 -14.61
CA TRP A 126 7.60 8.40 -13.64
C TRP A 126 6.91 9.67 -13.16
N ARG A 127 7.67 10.77 -13.02
CA ARG A 127 7.10 12.07 -12.67
C ARG A 127 6.05 12.51 -13.69
N GLN A 128 6.41 12.48 -14.98
CA GLN A 128 5.52 12.92 -16.05
C GLN A 128 4.27 12.05 -16.14
N VAL A 129 4.45 10.73 -16.10
CA VAL A 129 3.35 9.75 -16.15
C VAL A 129 2.35 10.01 -15.03
N LEU A 130 2.82 10.13 -13.81
CA LEU A 130 1.94 10.32 -12.64
C LEU A 130 1.26 11.70 -12.66
N ILE A 131 1.96 12.77 -13.03
CA ILE A 131 1.36 14.11 -13.10
C ILE A 131 0.26 14.16 -14.17
N ILE A 132 0.51 13.62 -15.35
CA ILE A 132 -0.47 13.61 -16.45
C ILE A 132 -1.69 12.79 -16.03
N PHE A 133 -1.46 11.58 -15.48
CA PHE A 133 -2.55 10.69 -15.08
C PHE A 133 -3.38 11.24 -13.91
N LEU A 134 -2.77 11.91 -12.94
CA LEU A 134 -3.51 12.57 -11.85
C LEU A 134 -4.39 13.70 -12.34
N LYS A 135 -3.95 14.46 -13.36
CA LYS A 135 -4.71 15.56 -13.95
C LYS A 135 -5.81 15.09 -14.91
N SER A 136 -5.71 13.87 -15.43
CA SER A 136 -6.76 13.31 -16.30
C SER A 136 -8.07 13.17 -15.51
N ALA A 137 -9.19 13.34 -16.18
CA ALA A 137 -10.52 13.04 -15.62
C ALA A 137 -10.79 11.52 -15.55
N ASP A 138 -10.11 10.74 -16.39
CA ASP A 138 -10.31 9.31 -16.49
C ASP A 138 -9.62 8.58 -15.34
N ASN A 139 -10.29 7.56 -14.80
CA ASN A 139 -9.75 6.70 -13.75
C ASN A 139 -8.89 5.55 -14.30
N HIS A 140 -8.86 5.36 -15.59
CA HIS A 140 -8.15 4.30 -16.28
C HIS A 140 -7.42 4.86 -17.49
N GLN A 141 -6.20 4.40 -17.71
CA GLN A 141 -5.44 4.68 -18.93
C GLN A 141 -4.84 3.38 -19.40
N TYR A 142 -5.19 2.97 -20.60
CA TYR A 142 -4.79 1.69 -21.20
C TYR A 142 -3.67 1.90 -22.22
N HIS A 143 -2.82 0.89 -22.38
CA HIS A 143 -1.76 0.82 -23.38
C HIS A 143 -0.85 2.07 -23.38
N LEU A 144 -0.43 2.50 -22.17
CA LEU A 144 0.53 3.59 -22.06
C LEU A 144 1.94 3.06 -22.27
N GLU A 145 2.58 3.51 -23.34
CA GLU A 145 3.99 3.26 -23.57
C GLU A 145 4.84 4.23 -22.74
N VAL A 146 5.74 3.69 -21.95
CA VAL A 146 6.68 4.46 -21.13
C VAL A 146 8.10 4.09 -21.53
N GLN A 147 8.81 5.07 -22.09
CA GLN A 147 10.21 4.90 -22.42
C GLN A 147 11.06 4.98 -21.16
N THR A 148 11.66 3.87 -20.77
CA THR A 148 12.65 3.83 -19.70
C THR A 148 14.06 3.94 -20.29
N ALA A 149 15.08 4.03 -19.43
CA ALA A 149 16.47 4.11 -19.91
C ALA A 149 16.95 2.83 -20.63
N GLU A 150 16.33 1.69 -20.35
CA GLU A 150 16.75 0.38 -20.85
C GLU A 150 15.84 -0.15 -21.95
N GLU A 151 14.53 0.09 -21.84
CA GLU A 151 13.53 -0.48 -22.74
C GLU A 151 12.23 0.34 -22.75
N SER A 152 11.41 0.11 -23.78
CA SER A 152 10.04 0.58 -23.84
C SER A 152 9.16 -0.41 -23.08
N ARG A 153 8.33 0.09 -22.16
CA ARG A 153 7.40 -0.72 -21.36
C ARG A 153 5.98 -0.26 -21.55
N TRP A 154 5.06 -1.20 -21.47
CA TRP A 154 3.63 -0.97 -21.65
C TRP A 154 2.87 -1.15 -20.35
N PHE A 155 2.02 -0.17 -20.02
CA PHE A 155 1.26 -0.18 -18.77
C PHE A 155 -0.20 0.14 -18.98
N ASN A 156 -1.05 -0.53 -18.19
CA ASN A 156 -2.35 0.01 -17.84
C ASN A 156 -2.24 0.69 -16.48
N LEU A 157 -2.83 1.87 -16.34
CA LEU A 157 -2.91 2.61 -15.12
C LEU A 157 -4.35 2.68 -14.64
N HIS A 158 -4.53 2.48 -13.34
CA HIS A 158 -5.83 2.60 -12.67
C HIS A 158 -5.67 3.52 -11.47
N LYS A 159 -6.58 4.48 -11.28
CA LYS A 159 -6.61 5.32 -10.09
C LYS A 159 -7.94 5.22 -9.37
N ALA A 160 -7.89 5.27 -8.04
CA ALA A 160 -9.04 5.32 -7.15
C ALA A 160 -8.81 6.32 -6.05
N SER A 161 -9.83 7.10 -5.70
CA SER A 161 -9.78 8.00 -4.54
C SER A 161 -9.92 7.21 -3.26
N ILE A 162 -9.09 7.51 -2.28
CA ILE A 162 -9.19 6.99 -0.91
C ILE A 162 -9.42 8.14 0.06
N ILE A 163 -10.09 7.83 1.15
CA ILE A 163 -10.30 8.79 2.24
C ILE A 163 -9.15 8.63 3.22
N GLU A 164 -8.29 9.66 3.34
CA GLU A 164 -7.24 9.69 4.35
C GLU A 164 -7.80 10.20 5.68
N PRO A 165 -7.72 9.44 6.79
CA PRO A 165 -8.10 9.95 8.10
C PRO A 165 -7.10 11.03 8.52
N ASN A 166 -7.58 12.25 8.75
CA ASN A 166 -6.74 13.33 9.26
C ASN A 166 -6.52 13.16 10.78
N VAL A 167 -5.35 12.65 11.15
CA VAL A 167 -4.99 12.32 12.56
C VAL A 167 -4.48 13.55 13.33
N GLN A 168 -4.28 14.70 12.70
CA GLN A 168 -3.49 15.79 13.32
C GLN A 168 -4.22 16.68 14.32
N THR A 169 -5.54 16.65 14.47
CA THR A 169 -6.21 17.65 15.31
C THR A 169 -7.40 17.21 16.15
N GLY A 170 -7.68 15.94 16.40
CA GLY A 170 -8.81 15.58 17.28
C GLY A 170 -10.18 16.21 16.95
N LEU A 171 -10.25 17.06 15.97
CA LEU A 171 -11.44 17.64 15.38
C LEU A 171 -11.71 16.87 14.10
N ILE A 172 -12.94 16.46 13.89
CA ILE A 172 -13.45 15.88 12.64
C ILE A 172 -13.30 16.95 11.55
N GLN A 173 -12.08 17.10 11.01
CA GLN A 173 -11.85 17.87 9.82
C GLN A 173 -12.04 16.94 8.60
N GLU A 174 -12.63 17.50 7.56
CA GLU A 174 -13.01 16.80 6.34
C GLU A 174 -11.90 15.85 5.88
N ASN A 175 -12.28 14.60 5.68
CA ASN A 175 -11.42 13.57 5.14
C ASN A 175 -10.87 14.04 3.79
N MET A 176 -9.57 14.30 3.71
CA MET A 176 -8.95 14.75 2.47
C MET A 176 -8.74 13.55 1.54
N PRO A 177 -9.16 13.64 0.28
CA PRO A 177 -9.03 12.53 -0.63
C PRO A 177 -7.57 12.31 -1.03
N GLY A 178 -7.02 11.13 -0.75
CA GLY A 178 -5.80 10.63 -1.36
C GLY A 178 -6.13 9.87 -2.65
N THR A 179 -5.13 9.52 -3.44
CA THR A 179 -5.27 8.73 -4.66
C THR A 179 -4.36 7.52 -4.63
N VAL A 180 -4.94 6.34 -4.80
CA VAL A 180 -4.20 5.10 -5.09
C VAL A 180 -4.04 4.98 -6.59
N ILE A 181 -2.83 4.68 -7.05
CA ILE A 181 -2.55 4.39 -8.45
C ILE A 181 -1.93 3.00 -8.54
N LEU A 182 -2.50 2.18 -9.41
CA LEU A 182 -2.05 0.85 -9.74
C LEU A 182 -1.45 0.87 -11.15
N PHE A 183 -0.29 0.24 -11.32
CA PHE A 183 0.34 -0.02 -12.61
C PHE A 183 0.29 -1.51 -12.91
N GLU A 184 -0.36 -1.87 -13.99
CA GLU A 184 -0.35 -3.20 -14.57
C GLU A 184 0.63 -3.21 -15.73
N ASP A 185 1.66 -4.04 -15.66
CA ASP A 185 2.70 -4.16 -16.69
C ASP A 185 2.26 -5.17 -17.75
N LEU A 186 2.12 -4.72 -18.96
CA LEU A 186 1.73 -5.52 -20.12
C LEU A 186 2.91 -5.81 -21.06
N THR A 187 4.13 -5.45 -20.68
CA THR A 187 5.30 -5.53 -21.57
C THR A 187 5.51 -6.93 -22.13
N ASP A 188 5.42 -7.96 -21.26
CA ASP A 188 5.58 -9.34 -21.71
C ASP A 188 4.45 -9.77 -22.66
N LEU A 189 3.21 -9.32 -22.40
CA LEU A 189 2.06 -9.62 -23.25
C LEU A 189 2.22 -8.98 -24.61
N GLU A 190 2.55 -7.72 -24.69
CA GLU A 190 2.78 -6.98 -25.94
C GLU A 190 3.93 -7.60 -26.77
N ASN A 191 5.01 -8.00 -26.10
CA ASN A 191 6.12 -8.68 -26.76
C ASN A 191 5.68 -10.00 -27.37
N LEU A 192 4.92 -10.83 -26.63
CA LEU A 192 4.40 -12.10 -27.12
C LEU A 192 3.41 -11.90 -28.29
N GLU A 193 2.54 -10.92 -28.22
CA GLU A 193 1.59 -10.60 -29.30
C GLU A 193 2.36 -10.14 -30.58
N SER A 194 3.40 -9.34 -30.41
CA SER A 194 4.26 -8.91 -31.50
C SER A 194 5.00 -10.08 -32.14
N GLU A 195 5.55 -11.02 -31.36
CA GLU A 195 6.21 -12.22 -31.84
C GLU A 195 5.24 -13.14 -32.62
N LEU A 196 4.02 -13.33 -32.09
CA LEU A 196 2.98 -14.10 -32.76
C LEU A 196 2.59 -13.47 -34.08
N ALA A 197 2.36 -12.16 -34.11
CA ALA A 197 2.02 -11.45 -35.34
C ALA A 197 3.16 -11.54 -36.38
N HIS A 198 4.42 -11.49 -35.92
CA HIS A 198 5.58 -11.67 -36.81
C HIS A 198 5.65 -13.09 -37.37
N SER A 199 5.45 -14.11 -36.54
CA SER A 199 5.41 -15.52 -36.94
C SER A 199 4.31 -15.80 -37.97
N ASP A 200 3.10 -15.27 -37.76
CA ASP A 200 1.99 -15.40 -38.68
C ASP A 200 2.24 -14.74 -40.04
N ARG A 201 2.91 -13.58 -40.05
CA ARG A 201 3.35 -12.94 -41.28
C ARG A 201 4.36 -13.79 -42.06
N LEU A 202 5.36 -14.36 -41.36
CA LEU A 202 6.35 -15.25 -41.97
C LEU A 202 5.67 -16.51 -42.52
N ALA A 203 4.75 -17.13 -41.76
CA ALA A 203 4.02 -18.30 -42.24
C ALA A 203 3.17 -17.97 -43.49
N SER A 204 2.56 -16.80 -43.54
CA SER A 204 1.77 -16.33 -44.69
C SER A 204 2.66 -16.08 -45.91
N ILE A 205 3.81 -15.44 -45.72
CA ILE A 205 4.82 -15.24 -46.82
C ILE A 205 5.32 -16.59 -47.30
N GLY A 206 5.63 -17.54 -46.38
CA GLY A 206 6.07 -18.89 -46.76
C GLY A 206 5.05 -19.65 -47.61
N ARG A 207 3.77 -19.61 -47.26
CA ARG A 207 2.67 -20.21 -48.04
C ARG A 207 2.58 -19.55 -49.43
N LEU A 208 2.63 -18.22 -49.49
CA LEU A 208 2.58 -17.50 -50.79
C LEU A 208 3.80 -17.84 -51.65
N ALA A 209 5.00 -17.85 -51.07
CA ALA A 209 6.23 -18.19 -51.78
C ALA A 209 6.18 -19.62 -52.36
N ALA A 210 5.68 -20.59 -51.58
CA ALA A 210 5.50 -21.97 -52.06
C ALA A 210 4.49 -22.05 -53.21
N GLY A 211 3.38 -21.33 -53.12
CA GLY A 211 2.39 -21.25 -54.23
C GLY A 211 2.97 -20.64 -55.47
N VAL A 212 3.66 -19.51 -55.36
CA VAL A 212 4.33 -18.82 -56.49
C VAL A 212 5.40 -19.72 -57.11
N ALA A 213 6.21 -20.38 -56.29
CA ALA A 213 7.26 -21.29 -56.77
C ALA A 213 6.64 -22.46 -57.59
N HIS A 214 5.51 -23.01 -57.14
CA HIS A 214 4.78 -24.07 -57.83
C HIS A 214 4.20 -23.56 -59.16
N GLU A 215 3.56 -22.41 -59.17
CA GLU A 215 2.96 -21.81 -60.34
C GLU A 215 3.99 -21.36 -61.40
N ILE A 216 5.18 -20.92 -60.96
CA ILE A 216 6.30 -20.59 -61.85
C ILE A 216 7.03 -21.86 -62.30
N GLY A 217 7.18 -22.84 -61.43
CA GLY A 217 7.82 -24.14 -61.76
C GLY A 217 7.12 -24.92 -62.86
N ASN A 218 5.80 -24.90 -62.89
CA ASN A 218 5.01 -25.59 -63.89
C ASN A 218 5.28 -25.13 -65.35
N PRO A 219 5.20 -23.84 -65.70
CA PRO A 219 5.50 -23.39 -67.05
C PRO A 219 7.01 -23.56 -67.37
N ILE A 220 7.93 -23.37 -66.43
CA ILE A 220 9.36 -23.59 -66.65
C ILE A 220 9.63 -25.05 -67.00
N THR A 221 9.03 -25.99 -66.33
CA THR A 221 9.11 -27.44 -66.63
C THR A 221 8.54 -27.74 -68.02
N GLY A 222 7.41 -27.13 -68.36
CA GLY A 222 6.84 -27.23 -69.73
C GLY A 222 7.76 -26.71 -70.81
N ILE A 223 8.38 -25.54 -70.58
CA ILE A 223 9.33 -24.93 -71.52
C ILE A 223 10.59 -25.81 -71.65
N ALA A 224 11.10 -26.31 -70.51
CA ALA A 224 12.27 -27.21 -70.52
C ALA A 224 12.00 -28.51 -71.29
N SER A 225 10.81 -29.10 -71.12
CA SER A 225 10.37 -30.30 -71.88
C SER A 225 10.26 -30.04 -73.38
N LEU A 226 9.68 -28.90 -73.77
CA LEU A 226 9.57 -28.49 -75.16
C LEU A 226 10.98 -28.25 -75.77
N ALA A 227 11.86 -27.62 -75.07
CA ALA A 227 13.25 -27.39 -75.54
C ALA A 227 14.07 -28.68 -75.73
N GLN A 228 13.81 -29.67 -74.81
CA GLN A 228 14.40 -30.99 -74.95
C GLN A 228 13.89 -31.74 -76.22
N ASN A 229 12.55 -31.67 -76.41
CA ASN A 229 11.99 -32.31 -77.61
C ASN A 229 12.52 -31.70 -78.94
N LEU A 230 12.64 -30.38 -78.98
CA LEU A 230 13.26 -29.71 -80.16
C LEU A 230 14.66 -30.18 -80.44
N LYS A 231 15.46 -30.45 -79.41
CA LYS A 231 16.83 -30.96 -79.57
C LYS A 231 16.87 -32.38 -80.19
N TYR A 232 15.86 -33.18 -79.96
CA TYR A 232 15.74 -34.52 -80.54
C TYR A 232 15.17 -34.48 -81.98
N GLU A 233 14.45 -33.42 -82.37
CA GLU A 233 13.96 -33.24 -83.73
C GLU A 233 14.99 -32.65 -84.68
N GLU A 234 16.09 -31.95 -84.16
CA GLU A 234 17.16 -31.39 -84.92
C GLU A 234 18.27 -32.40 -85.26
N ASP A 235 18.18 -33.68 -84.80
CA ASP A 235 19.15 -34.74 -85.17
C ASP A 235 18.46 -35.80 -85.99
N PRO A 236 18.17 -35.53 -87.35
CA PRO A 236 17.74 -36.55 -88.27
C PRO A 236 18.99 -37.30 -88.78
N GLU A 237 19.09 -38.62 -88.58
CA GLU A 237 20.02 -39.48 -89.33
C GLU A 237 19.92 -39.30 -90.80
#